data_f75176aa53f2ef2458147c720edb0fca
#
_entry.id   f75176aa53f2ef2458147c720edb0fca
#
_cell.length_a   1.000
_cell.length_b   1.000
_cell.length_c   1.000
_cell.angle_alpha   90.00
_cell.angle_beta   90.00
_cell.angle_gamma   90.00
#
_symmetry.space_group_name_H-M   'P 1'
#
loop_
_entity.id
_entity.type
_entity.pdbx_description
1 polymer ?
#
loop_
_entity_poly.entity_id
_entity_poly.type
_entity_poly.pdbx_seq_one_letter_code
_entity_poly.pdbx_strand_id
1 'polypeptide(L)'
;MDAQSQTVEESPPGAGAPVIVPADDRQLRRSVTLKVVLILLDLAAAASVCLAVYFGGFLDGRNNDLTSNVLVFTSIVGTTIAACTVLHLYQARVSSVRSEEISRLMKVAGAAGIVAVIVTQAQDRLFPVLSPFDGLAIVVMLFIMLVIGRAGFDAWLRHRRALGQYCRNIIIVGTGPEALDLAQIVRDHPELGYRVAGLIGVDPGELPDGVTYLGDVASIDEAIDQRNVNGVLMVAETMPPPMRNALVKQLVARGVHVHLSPGIQGFTYRRLRMVPIAYEPLLYLEPPDHSPFQLFLKRALDLVLASIVLVIFAIPLAILMVLVRLQDGGPAIFKQDRVGRNGDLFTFLKLRTMVVDAEAKRAALAGTNERNGPLFKATDDPRVTRLGRILRATSLDELPQLINVLRGDMSLVGPRPCLPTEAAEFDDALSMRYEVRPGVTGLWQVEARDNPVFRAYRRFDLFYVENWTVGLDLVILVL
;
A
#
# COMPACT_ATOMS: atom_id res chain seq x y z
N MET A 1 -39.05 57.29 29.11
CA MET A 1 -38.02 57.74 30.06
C MET A 1 -37.57 56.47 30.73
N ASP A 2 -36.52 55.98 30.25
CA ASP A 2 -35.24 55.70 30.80
C ASP A 2 -34.36 54.95 29.80
N ALA A 3 -33.33 55.63 29.37
CA ALA A 3 -32.29 55.10 28.51
C ALA A 3 -31.29 54.28 29.36
N GLN A 4 -31.22 53.01 29.12
CA GLN A 4 -30.09 52.21 29.63
C GLN A 4 -28.93 52.26 28.61
N SER A 5 -27.87 52.94 29.04
CA SER A 5 -26.55 53.00 28.42
C SER A 5 -25.92 51.59 28.41
N GLN A 6 -25.76 51.01 27.23
CA GLN A 6 -24.87 49.86 27.06
C GLN A 6 -23.41 50.35 27.08
N THR A 7 -22.68 49.98 28.10
CA THR A 7 -21.25 50.12 28.16
C THR A 7 -20.61 49.15 27.15
N VAL A 8 -19.93 49.73 26.17
CA VAL A 8 -19.04 48.99 25.24
C VAL A 8 -17.84 48.55 26.05
N GLU A 9 -17.71 47.24 26.24
CA GLU A 9 -16.51 46.63 26.83
C GLU A 9 -15.36 46.70 25.79
N GLU A 10 -14.40 47.57 26.06
CA GLU A 10 -13.16 47.67 25.29
C GLU A 10 -12.38 46.38 25.36
N SER A 11 -12.09 45.78 24.20
CA SER A 11 -11.21 44.63 24.03
C SER A 11 -9.80 44.96 24.52
N PRO A 12 -9.09 44.03 25.21
CA PRO A 12 -7.74 44.30 25.68
C PRO A 12 -6.76 44.48 24.51
N PRO A 13 -5.89 45.50 24.57
CA PRO A 13 -4.87 45.70 23.54
C PRO A 13 -3.76 44.63 23.66
N GLY A 14 -3.48 43.91 22.60
CA GLY A 14 -2.26 43.10 22.53
C GLY A 14 -2.37 41.67 22.02
N ALA A 15 -3.22 41.39 21.00
CA ALA A 15 -2.98 40.22 20.19
C ALA A 15 -1.90 40.58 19.15
N GLY A 16 -0.65 40.36 19.49
CA GLY A 16 0.46 40.46 18.53
C GLY A 16 0.17 39.60 17.33
N ALA A 17 0.47 40.12 16.15
CA ALA A 17 0.35 39.35 14.91
C ALA A 17 1.04 38.00 15.05
N PRO A 18 0.49 36.90 14.52
CA PRO A 18 1.09 35.58 14.65
C PRO A 18 2.51 35.63 14.08
N VAL A 19 3.51 35.41 14.95
CA VAL A 19 4.90 35.27 14.55
C VAL A 19 4.98 33.99 13.73
N ILE A 20 5.04 34.15 12.42
CA ILE A 20 5.32 33.03 11.50
C ILE A 20 6.77 32.62 11.78
N VAL A 21 6.96 31.63 12.63
CA VAL A 21 8.28 31.02 12.82
C VAL A 21 8.65 30.34 11.50
N PRO A 22 9.74 30.74 10.84
CA PRO A 22 10.14 30.09 9.60
C PRO A 22 10.42 28.62 9.89
N ALA A 23 9.82 27.73 9.06
CA ALA A 23 10.08 26.30 9.11
C ALA A 23 11.62 26.08 9.13
N ASP A 24 12.10 25.15 9.96
CA ASP A 24 13.52 24.86 10.12
C ASP A 24 14.16 24.69 8.74
N ASP A 25 15.08 25.60 8.38
CA ASP A 25 15.75 25.70 7.08
C ASP A 25 16.41 24.36 6.70
N ARG A 26 16.81 23.55 7.68
CA ARG A 26 17.37 22.20 7.48
C ARG A 26 16.32 21.19 7.00
N GLN A 27 15.08 21.28 7.44
CA GLN A 27 14.00 20.37 6.98
C GLN A 27 13.52 20.73 5.58
N LEU A 28 13.38 22.03 5.30
CA LEU A 28 13.09 22.51 3.95
C LEU A 28 14.15 22.04 2.96
N ARG A 29 15.42 22.21 3.26
CA ARG A 29 16.54 21.74 2.43
C ARG A 29 16.50 20.22 2.24
N ARG A 30 16.24 19.43 3.28
CA ARG A 30 16.13 17.97 3.19
C ARG A 30 14.98 17.52 2.28
N SER A 31 13.81 18.14 2.38
CA SER A 31 12.66 17.81 1.53
C SER A 31 12.90 18.19 0.06
N VAL A 32 13.55 19.31 -0.19
CA VAL A 32 13.96 19.74 -1.54
C VAL A 32 14.98 18.78 -2.12
N THR A 33 15.98 18.38 -1.34
CA THR A 33 17.01 17.43 -1.80
C THR A 33 16.39 16.09 -2.25
N LEU A 34 15.47 15.52 -1.47
CA LEU A 34 14.79 14.27 -1.84
C LEU A 34 13.97 14.41 -3.13
N LYS A 35 13.27 15.52 -3.30
CA LYS A 35 12.52 15.80 -4.55
C LYS A 35 13.44 15.90 -5.76
N VAL A 36 14.55 16.61 -5.63
CA VAL A 36 15.55 16.76 -6.70
C VAL A 36 16.14 15.40 -7.09
N VAL A 37 16.48 14.57 -6.12
CA VAL A 37 17.00 13.21 -6.39
C VAL A 37 15.98 12.38 -7.17
N LEU A 38 14.69 12.42 -6.79
CA LEU A 38 13.64 11.70 -7.51
C LEU A 38 13.46 12.20 -8.95
N ILE A 39 13.48 13.53 -9.17
CA ILE A 39 13.40 14.10 -10.52
C ILE A 39 14.59 13.66 -11.37
N LEU A 40 15.81 13.66 -10.80
CA LEU A 40 17.01 13.22 -11.52
C LEU A 40 16.96 11.74 -11.87
N LEU A 41 16.43 10.89 -10.99
CA LEU A 41 16.23 9.47 -11.27
C LEU A 41 15.22 9.24 -12.41
N ASP A 42 14.09 9.96 -12.40
CA ASP A 42 13.08 9.84 -13.46
C ASP A 42 13.60 10.39 -14.80
N LEU A 43 14.39 11.46 -14.77
CA LEU A 43 15.11 11.96 -15.95
C LEU A 43 16.11 10.93 -16.49
N ALA A 44 16.88 10.30 -15.63
CA ALA A 44 17.82 9.24 -16.01
C ALA A 44 17.09 8.02 -16.60
N ALA A 45 15.96 7.63 -16.03
CA ALA A 45 15.13 6.56 -16.55
C ALA A 45 14.60 6.89 -17.96
N ALA A 46 14.04 8.07 -18.16
CA ALA A 46 13.53 8.51 -19.45
C ALA A 46 14.66 8.65 -20.49
N ALA A 47 15.81 9.20 -20.11
CA ALA A 47 16.99 9.29 -20.98
C ALA A 47 17.53 7.91 -21.38
N SER A 48 17.55 6.94 -20.45
CA SER A 48 17.96 5.57 -20.77
C SER A 48 17.05 4.91 -21.80
N VAL A 49 15.73 5.15 -21.70
CA VAL A 49 14.77 4.67 -22.70
C VAL A 49 14.98 5.35 -24.05
N CYS A 50 15.21 6.67 -24.08
CA CYS A 50 15.54 7.39 -25.32
C CYS A 50 16.80 6.83 -25.98
N LEU A 51 17.85 6.54 -25.21
CA LEU A 51 19.06 5.91 -25.71
C LEU A 51 18.80 4.49 -26.24
N ALA A 52 18.02 3.68 -25.54
CA ALA A 52 17.64 2.34 -25.98
C ALA A 52 16.84 2.38 -27.29
N VAL A 53 15.91 3.34 -27.43
CA VAL A 53 15.16 3.56 -28.67
C VAL A 53 16.06 3.97 -29.82
N TYR A 54 17.05 4.84 -29.55
CA TYR A 54 18.02 5.31 -30.56
C TYR A 54 18.94 4.18 -31.03
N PHE A 55 19.59 3.45 -30.10
CA PHE A 55 20.56 2.40 -30.45
C PHE A 55 19.92 1.05 -30.77
N GLY A 56 18.68 0.79 -30.31
CA GLY A 56 17.99 -0.48 -30.50
C GLY A 56 17.37 -0.69 -31.87
N GLY A 57 17.61 0.21 -32.84
CA GLY A 57 17.10 0.07 -34.19
C GLY A 57 15.61 0.36 -34.36
N PHE A 58 14.90 0.81 -33.31
CA PHE A 58 13.48 1.20 -33.42
C PHE A 58 13.25 2.37 -34.40
N LEU A 59 14.35 3.07 -34.73
CA LEU A 59 14.38 4.15 -35.69
C LEU A 59 15.18 3.78 -36.97
N ASP A 60 15.55 2.50 -37.15
CA ASP A 60 16.33 2.05 -38.34
C ASP A 60 15.50 2.09 -39.62
N GLY A 61 16.19 2.49 -40.71
CA GLY A 61 15.58 2.67 -42.03
C GLY A 61 15.14 4.11 -42.31
N ARG A 62 15.52 5.07 -41.50
CA ARG A 62 15.11 6.49 -41.54
C ARG A 62 16.29 7.39 -41.72
N ASN A 63 16.08 8.42 -42.50
CA ASN A 63 16.97 9.57 -42.44
C ASN A 63 17.06 10.02 -40.97
N ASN A 64 18.28 9.92 -40.41
CA ASN A 64 18.61 10.34 -39.05
C ASN A 64 18.44 11.87 -38.92
N ASP A 65 17.18 12.37 -39.05
CA ASP A 65 16.92 13.76 -38.81
C ASP A 65 16.93 14.00 -37.31
N LEU A 66 17.97 14.71 -36.89
CA LEU A 66 18.20 15.10 -35.50
C LEU A 66 16.93 15.76 -34.87
N THR A 67 16.23 16.56 -35.69
CA THR A 67 15.01 17.29 -35.24
C THR A 67 13.89 16.36 -34.81
N SER A 68 13.63 15.30 -35.60
CA SER A 68 12.60 14.33 -35.31
C SER A 68 12.91 13.54 -34.03
N ASN A 69 14.13 13.08 -33.88
CA ASN A 69 14.58 12.35 -32.70
C ASN A 69 14.51 13.22 -31.44
N VAL A 70 14.92 14.48 -31.51
CA VAL A 70 14.84 15.45 -30.42
C VAL A 70 13.40 15.69 -29.99
N LEU A 71 12.45 15.80 -30.93
CA LEU A 71 11.03 15.98 -30.61
C LEU A 71 10.44 14.76 -29.90
N VAL A 72 10.74 13.54 -30.33
CA VAL A 72 10.30 12.30 -29.67
C VAL A 72 10.88 12.21 -28.26
N PHE A 73 12.19 12.43 -28.11
CA PHE A 73 12.85 12.37 -26.81
C PHE A 73 12.35 13.44 -25.85
N THR A 74 12.17 14.66 -26.33
CA THR A 74 11.61 15.75 -25.53
C THR A 74 10.17 15.43 -25.09
N SER A 75 9.37 14.79 -25.97
CA SER A 75 8.01 14.38 -25.65
C SER A 75 7.97 13.29 -24.57
N ILE A 76 8.83 12.28 -24.64
CA ILE A 76 8.93 11.22 -23.62
C ILE A 76 9.35 11.81 -22.28
N VAL A 77 10.43 12.58 -22.25
CA VAL A 77 10.96 13.20 -21.03
C VAL A 77 9.94 14.19 -20.43
N GLY A 78 9.42 15.08 -21.26
CA GLY A 78 8.45 16.10 -20.83
C GLY A 78 7.17 15.49 -20.27
N THR A 79 6.61 14.48 -20.96
CA THR A 79 5.40 13.78 -20.48
C THR A 79 5.67 13.02 -19.20
N THR A 80 6.83 12.37 -19.07
CA THR A 80 7.21 11.65 -17.84
C THR A 80 7.23 12.60 -16.65
N ILE A 81 7.95 13.73 -16.75
CA ILE A 81 8.04 14.70 -15.65
C ILE A 81 6.67 15.34 -15.34
N ALA A 82 5.93 15.74 -16.38
CA ALA A 82 4.60 16.33 -16.22
C ALA A 82 3.63 15.35 -15.53
N ALA A 83 3.57 14.11 -16.01
CA ALA A 83 2.70 13.09 -15.43
C ALA A 83 3.11 12.73 -13.98
N CYS A 84 4.42 12.62 -13.68
CA CYS A 84 4.89 12.43 -12.30
C CYS A 84 4.49 13.59 -11.40
N THR A 85 4.51 14.83 -11.91
CA THR A 85 4.11 16.03 -11.15
C THR A 85 2.61 16.02 -10.89
N VAL A 86 1.78 15.78 -11.91
CA VAL A 86 0.32 15.73 -11.83
C VAL A 86 -0.15 14.60 -10.89
N LEU A 87 0.49 13.44 -10.96
CA LEU A 87 0.19 12.30 -10.10
C LEU A 87 0.83 12.41 -8.71
N HIS A 88 1.42 13.56 -8.37
CA HIS A 88 2.03 13.85 -7.06
C HIS A 88 3.12 12.88 -6.62
N LEU A 89 3.84 12.27 -7.57
CA LEU A 89 4.93 11.31 -7.29
C LEU A 89 6.19 11.97 -6.70
N TYR A 90 6.32 13.30 -6.76
CA TYR A 90 7.41 14.06 -6.13
C TYR A 90 7.07 14.58 -4.73
N GLN A 91 5.89 14.27 -4.21
CA GLN A 91 5.61 14.53 -2.81
C GLN A 91 6.35 13.48 -1.97
N ALA A 92 7.25 13.95 -1.08
CA ALA A 92 8.05 13.11 -0.20
C ALA A 92 7.22 12.41 0.92
N ARG A 93 5.94 12.21 0.70
CA ARG A 93 5.11 11.32 1.49
C ARG A 93 5.42 9.92 1.01
N VAL A 94 6.14 9.17 1.80
CA VAL A 94 6.26 7.73 1.55
C VAL A 94 4.85 7.18 1.49
N SER A 95 4.43 6.82 0.30
CA SER A 95 3.24 6.00 0.16
C SER A 95 3.55 4.70 0.88
N SER A 96 2.89 4.45 2.00
CA SER A 96 3.05 3.22 2.76
C SER A 96 2.62 1.99 1.97
N VAL A 97 2.11 2.18 0.76
CA VAL A 97 1.57 1.13 -0.10
C VAL A 97 2.28 1.17 -1.45
N ARG A 98 3.28 0.31 -1.60
CA ARG A 98 4.07 0.14 -2.83
C ARG A 98 3.21 -0.03 -4.08
N SER A 99 2.13 -0.77 -3.97
CA SER A 99 1.21 -1.06 -5.06
C SER A 99 0.56 0.18 -5.66
N GLU A 100 0.30 1.22 -4.86
CA GLU A 100 -0.25 2.48 -5.36
C GLU A 100 0.76 3.27 -6.17
N GLU A 101 2.01 3.33 -5.71
CA GLU A 101 3.09 4.00 -6.43
C GLU A 101 3.33 3.33 -7.78
N ILE A 102 3.42 2.00 -7.82
CA ILE A 102 3.59 1.22 -9.05
C ILE A 102 2.43 1.46 -10.02
N SER A 103 1.18 1.50 -9.53
CA SER A 103 0.01 1.83 -10.37
C SER A 103 0.10 3.23 -10.98
N ARG A 104 0.61 4.22 -10.24
CA ARG A 104 0.83 5.58 -10.75
C ARG A 104 1.97 5.61 -11.77
N LEU A 105 3.07 4.89 -11.53
CA LEU A 105 4.18 4.77 -12.49
C LEU A 105 3.75 4.11 -13.80
N MET A 106 2.86 3.12 -13.76
CA MET A 106 2.28 2.52 -14.96
C MET A 106 1.50 3.54 -15.78
N LYS A 107 0.71 4.41 -15.12
CA LYS A 107 -0.02 5.49 -15.82
C LYS A 107 0.94 6.50 -16.45
N VAL A 108 2.04 6.83 -15.78
CA VAL A 108 3.11 7.70 -16.32
C VAL A 108 3.71 7.11 -17.58
N ALA A 109 4.13 5.84 -17.51
CA ALA A 109 4.73 5.16 -18.65
C ALA A 109 3.74 5.02 -19.82
N GLY A 110 2.46 4.69 -19.53
CA GLY A 110 1.40 4.62 -20.53
C GLY A 110 1.18 5.96 -21.24
N ALA A 111 1.10 7.05 -20.49
CA ALA A 111 0.95 8.40 -21.05
C ALA A 111 2.14 8.79 -21.93
N ALA A 112 3.37 8.53 -21.49
CA ALA A 112 4.57 8.83 -22.25
C ALA A 112 4.65 8.04 -23.57
N GLY A 113 4.30 6.72 -23.53
CA GLY A 113 4.28 5.90 -24.75
C GLY A 113 3.20 6.34 -25.74
N ILE A 114 1.99 6.66 -25.26
CA ILE A 114 0.92 7.19 -26.13
C ILE A 114 1.33 8.50 -26.78
N VAL A 115 1.88 9.44 -26.01
CA VAL A 115 2.35 10.73 -26.54
C VAL A 115 3.49 10.54 -27.54
N ALA A 116 4.42 9.64 -27.29
CA ALA A 116 5.50 9.32 -28.23
C ALA A 116 4.94 8.83 -29.58
N VAL A 117 3.96 7.92 -29.56
CA VAL A 117 3.29 7.43 -30.77
C VAL A 117 2.54 8.55 -31.49
N ILE A 118 1.77 9.39 -30.77
CA ILE A 118 1.03 10.53 -31.37
C ILE A 118 1.99 11.53 -32.02
N VAL A 119 3.09 11.88 -31.34
CA VAL A 119 4.09 12.83 -31.87
C VAL A 119 4.74 12.29 -33.15
N THR A 120 5.07 11.01 -33.18
CA THR A 120 5.61 10.39 -34.39
C THR A 120 4.59 10.32 -35.53
N GLN A 121 3.34 9.98 -35.24
CA GLN A 121 2.28 9.99 -36.25
C GLN A 121 1.95 11.38 -36.79
N ALA A 122 2.01 12.43 -35.96
CA ALA A 122 1.81 13.79 -36.41
C ALA A 122 2.91 14.28 -37.36
N GLN A 123 4.07 13.63 -37.35
CA GLN A 123 5.21 13.90 -38.26
C GLN A 123 5.15 13.07 -39.55
N ASP A 124 4.13 12.25 -39.76
CA ASP A 124 3.99 11.19 -40.76
C ASP A 124 4.07 11.67 -42.25
N ARG A 125 3.89 12.96 -42.50
CA ARG A 125 4.05 13.52 -43.85
C ARG A 125 5.53 13.62 -44.33
N LEU A 126 6.46 13.45 -43.41
CA LEU A 126 7.90 13.61 -43.66
C LEU A 126 8.76 12.42 -43.19
N PHE A 127 8.31 11.61 -42.24
CA PHE A 127 9.12 10.55 -41.58
C PHE A 127 8.31 9.29 -41.24
N PRO A 128 8.93 8.09 -41.25
CA PRO A 128 8.26 6.84 -40.88
C PRO A 128 7.91 6.74 -39.38
N VAL A 129 6.76 6.15 -39.10
CA VAL A 129 6.03 6.15 -37.83
C VAL A 129 6.51 5.05 -36.89
N LEU A 130 6.57 5.34 -35.56
CA LEU A 130 6.66 4.30 -34.55
C LEU A 130 5.40 3.39 -34.66
N SER A 131 5.62 2.10 -34.74
CA SER A 131 4.50 1.15 -34.71
C SER A 131 3.87 1.12 -33.32
N PRO A 132 2.61 0.68 -33.17
CA PRO A 132 2.00 0.47 -31.85
C PRO A 132 2.84 -0.48 -30.96
N PHE A 133 3.59 -1.41 -31.56
CA PHE A 133 4.50 -2.31 -30.84
C PHE A 133 5.72 -1.57 -30.29
N ASP A 134 6.27 -0.61 -31.02
CA ASP A 134 7.37 0.23 -30.53
C ASP A 134 6.90 1.11 -29.36
N GLY A 135 5.68 1.65 -29.49
CA GLY A 135 5.03 2.38 -28.39
C GLY A 135 4.86 1.53 -27.12
N LEU A 136 4.45 0.28 -27.30
CA LEU A 136 4.35 -0.68 -26.20
C LEU A 136 5.72 -0.99 -25.59
N ALA A 137 6.75 -1.16 -26.40
CA ALA A 137 8.12 -1.38 -25.93
C ALA A 137 8.63 -0.18 -25.11
N ILE A 138 8.37 1.06 -25.54
CA ILE A 138 8.69 2.28 -24.80
C ILE A 138 7.97 2.26 -23.43
N VAL A 139 6.68 1.95 -23.39
CA VAL A 139 5.90 1.85 -22.15
C VAL A 139 6.54 0.86 -21.19
N VAL A 140 6.84 -0.35 -21.66
CA VAL A 140 7.41 -1.41 -20.83
C VAL A 140 8.79 -1.04 -20.32
N MET A 141 9.68 -0.54 -21.20
CA MET A 141 11.02 -0.12 -20.81
C MET A 141 10.98 1.03 -19.80
N LEU A 142 10.17 2.05 -20.05
CA LEU A 142 10.05 3.20 -19.15
C LEU A 142 9.48 2.77 -17.80
N PHE A 143 8.45 1.95 -17.79
CA PHE A 143 7.86 1.41 -16.56
C PHE A 143 8.91 0.66 -15.73
N ILE A 144 9.67 -0.26 -16.35
CA ILE A 144 10.72 -1.02 -15.68
C ILE A 144 11.79 -0.09 -15.10
N MET A 145 12.27 0.89 -15.88
CA MET A 145 13.30 1.83 -15.42
C MET A 145 12.82 2.71 -14.27
N LEU A 146 11.57 3.19 -14.33
CA LEU A 146 10.98 3.97 -13.25
C LEU A 146 10.84 3.13 -11.97
N VAL A 147 10.35 1.88 -12.08
CA VAL A 147 10.21 0.97 -10.94
C VAL A 147 11.56 0.64 -10.31
N ILE A 148 12.59 0.34 -11.11
CA ILE A 148 13.95 0.07 -10.62
C ILE A 148 14.52 1.32 -9.91
N GLY A 149 14.39 2.50 -10.51
CA GLY A 149 14.84 3.75 -9.92
C GLY A 149 14.18 4.04 -8.57
N ARG A 150 12.87 3.85 -8.49
CA ARG A 150 12.09 4.01 -7.24
C ARG A 150 12.46 2.97 -6.20
N ALA A 151 12.58 1.69 -6.58
CA ALA A 151 12.98 0.63 -5.67
C ALA A 151 14.37 0.89 -5.07
N GLY A 152 15.32 1.35 -5.88
CA GLY A 152 16.66 1.74 -5.42
C GLY A 152 16.62 2.93 -4.47
N PHE A 153 15.84 3.96 -4.79
CA PHE A 153 15.66 5.12 -3.93
C PHE A 153 15.03 4.76 -2.59
N ASP A 154 13.99 3.93 -2.60
CA ASP A 154 13.30 3.48 -1.39
C ASP A 154 14.22 2.62 -0.51
N ALA A 155 14.99 1.72 -1.11
CA ALA A 155 15.97 0.91 -0.39
C ALA A 155 17.02 1.80 0.30
N TRP A 156 17.56 2.80 -0.44
CA TRP A 156 18.48 3.78 0.12
C TRP A 156 17.83 4.60 1.23
N LEU A 157 16.61 5.08 1.04
CA LEU A 157 15.91 5.91 2.03
C LEU A 157 15.56 5.11 3.29
N ARG A 158 15.12 3.84 3.15
CA ARG A 158 14.89 2.94 4.29
C ARG A 158 16.17 2.74 5.10
N HIS A 159 17.28 2.48 4.43
CA HIS A 159 18.58 2.34 5.11
C HIS A 159 18.97 3.62 5.87
N ARG A 160 18.79 4.80 5.26
CA ARG A 160 19.06 6.10 5.93
C ARG A 160 18.13 6.36 7.11
N ARG A 161 16.86 5.99 7.00
CA ARG A 161 15.89 6.13 8.09
C ARG A 161 16.16 5.17 9.23
N ALA A 162 16.59 3.95 8.97
CA ALA A 162 17.05 3.02 9.99
C ALA A 162 18.23 3.58 10.81
N LEU A 163 19.10 4.38 10.17
CA LEU A 163 20.18 5.13 10.85
C LEU A 163 19.70 6.42 11.53
N GLY A 164 18.38 6.66 11.58
CA GLY A 164 17.78 7.84 12.20
C GLY A 164 17.88 9.14 11.38
N GLN A 165 18.32 9.04 10.10
CA GLN A 165 18.39 10.18 9.19
C GLN A 165 17.05 10.33 8.44
N TYR A 166 16.70 11.56 8.06
CA TYR A 166 15.45 11.85 7.35
C TYR A 166 14.17 11.43 8.10
N CYS A 167 14.24 11.29 9.44
CA CYS A 167 13.10 11.07 10.31
C CYS A 167 12.58 12.39 10.89
N ARG A 168 11.26 12.44 11.11
CA ARG A 168 10.58 13.53 11.85
C ARG A 168 10.17 13.02 13.21
N ASN A 169 10.51 13.77 14.25
CA ASN A 169 10.03 13.47 15.58
C ASN A 169 8.58 13.93 15.70
N ILE A 170 7.72 13.03 16.14
CA ILE A 170 6.30 13.30 16.35
C ILE A 170 5.91 12.98 17.80
N ILE A 171 4.99 13.76 18.34
CA ILE A 171 4.28 13.46 19.58
C ILE A 171 2.89 12.95 19.20
N ILE A 172 2.40 11.95 19.92
CA ILE A 172 1.02 11.50 19.79
C ILE A 172 0.23 12.07 20.98
N VAL A 173 -0.84 12.82 20.68
CA VAL A 173 -1.76 13.33 21.67
C VAL A 173 -2.92 12.36 21.82
N GLY A 174 -2.92 11.70 22.95
CA GLY A 174 -3.80 10.60 23.33
C GLY A 174 -3.01 9.46 23.97
N THR A 175 -3.67 8.73 24.85
CA THR A 175 -3.10 7.60 25.62
C THR A 175 -4.01 6.37 25.57
N GLY A 176 -5.14 6.48 24.86
CA GLY A 176 -6.08 5.38 24.66
C GLY A 176 -5.56 4.33 23.65
N PRO A 177 -6.33 3.25 23.45
CA PRO A 177 -5.93 2.14 22.57
C PRO A 177 -5.54 2.57 21.15
N GLU A 178 -6.25 3.53 20.56
CA GLU A 178 -5.94 4.05 19.22
C GLU A 178 -4.57 4.74 19.17
N ALA A 179 -4.26 5.56 20.19
CA ALA A 179 -2.97 6.23 20.27
C ALA A 179 -1.81 5.24 20.40
N LEU A 180 -1.98 4.19 21.21
CA LEU A 180 -1.01 3.12 21.36
C LEU A 180 -0.84 2.33 20.06
N ASP A 181 -1.92 2.05 19.36
CA ASP A 181 -1.91 1.40 18.04
C ASP A 181 -1.13 2.21 17.01
N LEU A 182 -1.36 3.52 16.95
CA LEU A 182 -0.64 4.42 16.06
C LEU A 182 0.84 4.50 16.42
N ALA A 183 1.17 4.54 17.71
CA ALA A 183 2.56 4.50 18.18
C ALA A 183 3.24 3.20 17.74
N GLN A 184 2.57 2.08 17.87
CA GLN A 184 3.06 0.77 17.43
C GLN A 184 3.26 0.73 15.91
N ILE A 185 2.28 1.20 15.12
CA ILE A 185 2.39 1.27 13.65
C ILE A 185 3.61 2.08 13.23
N VAL A 186 3.84 3.24 13.84
CA VAL A 186 4.99 4.09 13.50
C VAL A 186 6.31 3.41 13.86
N ARG A 187 6.38 2.67 14.96
CA ARG A 187 7.57 1.92 15.38
C ARG A 187 7.87 0.73 14.47
N ASP A 188 6.84 -0.01 14.09
CA ASP A 188 6.97 -1.19 13.23
C ASP A 188 7.33 -0.81 11.78
N HIS A 189 7.13 0.47 11.42
CA HIS A 189 7.34 0.99 10.07
C HIS A 189 8.29 2.20 10.06
N PRO A 190 9.59 2.01 10.38
CA PRO A 190 10.58 3.10 10.35
C PRO A 190 10.74 3.73 8.97
N GLU A 191 10.35 3.01 7.91
CA GLU A 191 10.30 3.50 6.54
C GLU A 191 9.32 4.67 6.34
N LEU A 192 8.33 4.87 7.22
CA LEU A 192 7.46 6.04 7.19
C LEU A 192 8.21 7.34 7.49
N GLY A 193 9.41 7.23 8.09
CA GLY A 193 10.24 8.38 8.44
C GLY A 193 9.69 9.22 9.59
N TYR A 194 8.90 8.60 10.45
CA TYR A 194 8.45 9.16 11.72
C TYR A 194 9.13 8.45 12.89
N ARG A 195 9.39 9.18 13.95
CA ARG A 195 9.86 8.66 15.22
C ARG A 195 8.97 9.22 16.33
N VAL A 196 8.32 8.34 17.07
CA VAL A 196 7.49 8.72 18.22
C VAL A 196 8.42 9.18 19.33
N ALA A 197 8.35 10.46 19.68
CA ALA A 197 9.10 11.05 20.81
C ALA A 197 8.42 10.71 22.15
N GLY A 198 7.11 10.50 22.14
CA GLY A 198 6.31 10.07 23.28
C GLY A 198 4.82 10.35 23.11
N LEU A 199 4.06 9.99 24.14
CA LEU A 199 2.63 10.25 24.25
C LEU A 199 2.36 11.38 25.23
N ILE A 200 1.35 12.18 24.92
CA ILE A 200 0.82 13.25 25.79
C ILE A 200 -0.69 13.00 25.99
N GLY A 201 -1.14 13.14 27.23
CA GLY A 201 -2.56 12.97 27.56
C GLY A 201 -2.78 12.63 29.02
N VAL A 202 -3.87 11.93 29.31
CA VAL A 202 -4.13 11.41 30.66
C VAL A 202 -3.12 10.30 30.96
N ASP A 203 -2.63 10.24 32.21
CA ASP A 203 -1.67 9.20 32.61
C ASP A 203 -2.21 7.80 32.29
N PRO A 204 -1.54 7.04 31.42
CA PRO A 204 -2.04 5.71 30.99
C PRO A 204 -1.68 4.60 31.98
N GLY A 205 -0.94 4.90 33.06
CA GLY A 205 -0.38 3.88 33.95
C GLY A 205 0.76 3.10 33.28
N GLU A 206 0.51 1.84 32.91
CA GLU A 206 1.51 1.01 32.21
C GLU A 206 1.49 1.29 30.71
N LEU A 207 2.67 1.57 30.16
CA LEU A 207 2.89 1.75 28.72
C LEU A 207 3.65 0.56 28.14
N PRO A 208 3.41 0.23 26.86
CA PRO A 208 4.23 -0.74 26.14
C PRO A 208 5.71 -0.34 26.12
N ASP A 209 6.62 -1.33 26.10
CA ASP A 209 8.06 -1.11 26.03
C ASP A 209 8.45 -0.13 24.92
N GLY A 210 9.30 0.85 25.27
CA GLY A 210 9.85 1.83 24.34
C GLY A 210 8.90 2.97 23.97
N VAL A 211 7.76 3.13 24.64
CA VAL A 211 6.88 4.29 24.55
C VAL A 211 7.05 5.13 25.82
N THR A 212 7.32 6.42 25.65
CA THR A 212 7.54 7.35 26.77
C THR A 212 6.31 8.21 26.98
N TYR A 213 5.85 8.33 28.22
CA TYR A 213 4.87 9.33 28.61
C TYR A 213 5.57 10.68 28.86
N LEU A 214 5.06 11.75 28.27
CA LEU A 214 5.66 13.10 28.34
C LEU A 214 4.88 14.08 29.21
N GLY A 215 3.77 13.64 29.80
CA GLY A 215 2.92 14.44 30.64
C GLY A 215 1.54 14.72 30.03
N ASP A 216 0.83 15.66 30.63
CA ASP A 216 -0.48 16.09 30.17
C ASP A 216 -0.40 17.08 29.00
N VAL A 217 -1.56 17.52 28.50
CA VAL A 217 -1.64 18.46 27.37
C VAL A 217 -1.00 19.81 27.66
N ALA A 218 -0.91 20.23 28.94
CA ALA A 218 -0.28 21.49 29.32
C ALA A 218 1.24 21.46 29.11
N SER A 219 1.86 20.29 29.15
CA SER A 219 3.31 20.10 28.95
C SER A 219 3.74 20.00 27.46
N ILE A 220 2.80 20.16 26.51
CA ILE A 220 3.07 19.92 25.10
C ILE A 220 4.13 20.86 24.52
N ASP A 221 4.13 22.13 24.93
CA ASP A 221 5.08 23.14 24.44
C ASP A 221 6.51 22.80 24.87
N GLU A 222 6.67 22.43 26.14
CA GLU A 222 7.95 22.00 26.67
C GLU A 222 8.46 20.73 26.03
N ALA A 223 7.58 19.74 25.80
CA ALA A 223 7.91 18.50 25.13
C ALA A 223 8.33 18.72 23.67
N ILE A 224 7.70 19.66 22.95
CA ILE A 224 8.07 20.03 21.59
C ILE A 224 9.49 20.58 21.54
N ASP A 225 9.80 21.52 22.45
CA ASP A 225 11.09 22.18 22.45
C ASP A 225 12.23 21.23 22.92
N GLN A 226 12.02 20.47 23.99
CA GLN A 226 13.01 19.52 24.50
C GLN A 226 13.34 18.37 23.56
N ARG A 227 12.34 17.86 22.82
CA ARG A 227 12.48 16.68 21.95
C ARG A 227 12.65 17.05 20.48
N ASN A 228 12.72 18.34 20.14
CA ASN A 228 12.82 18.84 18.76
C ASN A 228 11.74 18.22 17.87
N VAL A 229 10.48 18.37 18.29
CA VAL A 229 9.30 17.78 17.64
C VAL A 229 8.82 18.67 16.50
N ASN A 230 8.57 18.08 15.35
CA ASN A 230 8.15 18.81 14.15
C ASN A 230 6.73 18.45 13.73
N GLY A 231 6.11 17.46 14.37
CA GLY A 231 4.75 17.05 14.07
C GLY A 231 4.03 16.49 15.29
N VAL A 232 2.73 16.70 15.32
CA VAL A 232 1.82 16.15 16.34
C VAL A 232 0.77 15.32 15.63
N LEU A 233 0.56 14.07 16.09
CA LEU A 233 -0.54 13.23 15.69
C LEU A 233 -1.57 13.24 16.82
N MET A 234 -2.75 13.77 16.55
CA MET A 234 -3.81 13.93 17.53
C MET A 234 -4.93 12.94 17.27
N VAL A 235 -5.30 12.18 18.30
CA VAL A 235 -6.46 11.30 18.28
C VAL A 235 -7.70 12.10 18.65
N ALA A 236 -8.71 12.10 17.78
CA ALA A 236 -9.86 13.01 17.89
C ALA A 236 -10.69 12.82 19.16
N GLU A 237 -10.75 11.59 19.68
CA GLU A 237 -11.57 11.22 20.85
C GLU A 237 -10.97 11.64 22.20
N THR A 238 -9.71 12.09 22.21
CA THR A 238 -8.98 12.29 23.47
C THR A 238 -9.31 13.58 24.21
N MET A 239 -9.98 14.54 23.57
CA MET A 239 -10.32 15.81 24.20
C MET A 239 -11.57 16.46 23.59
N PRO A 240 -12.27 17.33 24.38
CA PRO A 240 -13.41 18.09 23.89
C PRO A 240 -13.06 18.98 22.69
N PRO A 241 -13.98 19.18 21.73
CA PRO A 241 -13.73 19.98 20.52
C PRO A 241 -13.17 21.38 20.75
N PRO A 242 -13.64 22.18 21.73
CA PRO A 242 -13.09 23.52 21.97
C PRO A 242 -11.60 23.50 22.35
N MET A 243 -11.22 22.57 23.23
CA MET A 243 -9.83 22.41 23.68
C MET A 243 -8.95 21.91 22.53
N ARG A 244 -9.44 20.93 21.77
CA ARG A 244 -8.75 20.42 20.57
C ARG A 244 -8.50 21.51 19.55
N ASN A 245 -9.51 22.34 19.25
CA ASN A 245 -9.40 23.42 18.27
C ASN A 245 -8.42 24.50 18.74
N ALA A 246 -8.41 24.84 20.02
CA ALA A 246 -7.43 25.76 20.60
C ALA A 246 -6.01 25.22 20.45
N LEU A 247 -5.79 23.95 20.81
CA LEU A 247 -4.49 23.29 20.71
C LEU A 247 -4.01 23.21 19.25
N VAL A 248 -4.88 22.87 18.31
CA VAL A 248 -4.52 22.84 16.88
C VAL A 248 -4.09 24.22 16.40
N LYS A 249 -4.82 25.29 16.75
CA LYS A 249 -4.46 26.66 16.40
C LYS A 249 -3.09 27.04 16.97
N GLN A 250 -2.82 26.71 18.25
CA GLN A 250 -1.55 26.95 18.92
C GLN A 250 -0.39 26.24 18.21
N LEU A 251 -0.54 24.94 17.91
CA LEU A 251 0.50 24.14 17.25
C LEU A 251 0.78 24.62 15.82
N VAL A 252 -0.26 24.94 15.06
CA VAL A 252 -0.12 25.46 13.67
C VAL A 252 0.57 26.83 13.70
N ALA A 253 0.24 27.71 14.65
CA ALA A 253 0.91 29.01 14.82
C ALA A 253 2.41 28.88 15.13
N ARG A 254 2.83 27.77 15.79
CA ARG A 254 4.24 27.43 16.02
C ARG A 254 4.92 26.74 14.84
N GLY A 255 4.23 26.53 13.72
CA GLY A 255 4.77 25.82 12.55
C GLY A 255 4.87 24.30 12.72
N VAL A 256 4.23 23.73 13.73
CA VAL A 256 4.17 22.28 13.95
C VAL A 256 3.12 21.64 13.04
N HIS A 257 3.50 20.58 12.35
CA HIS A 257 2.56 19.83 11.51
C HIS A 257 1.59 19.02 12.37
N VAL A 258 0.29 19.26 12.21
CA VAL A 258 -0.75 18.53 12.94
C VAL A 258 -1.44 17.52 12.03
N HIS A 259 -1.44 16.27 12.46
CA HIS A 259 -2.22 15.18 11.87
C HIS A 259 -3.37 14.85 12.80
N LEU A 260 -4.57 14.78 12.28
CA LEU A 260 -5.75 14.39 13.05
C LEU A 260 -6.17 12.99 12.64
N SER A 261 -6.24 12.07 13.60
CA SER A 261 -6.91 10.79 13.40
C SER A 261 -8.40 10.97 13.68
N PRO A 262 -9.28 10.67 12.72
CA PRO A 262 -10.72 10.79 12.91
C PRO A 262 -11.33 9.64 13.74
N GLY A 263 -10.54 8.65 14.19
CA GLY A 263 -11.05 7.46 14.86
C GLY A 263 -11.76 6.46 13.95
N ILE A 264 -11.88 6.76 12.66
CA ILE A 264 -12.56 5.89 11.70
C ILE A 264 -11.58 4.82 11.22
N GLN A 265 -11.81 3.57 11.62
CA GLN A 265 -11.00 2.42 11.26
C GLN A 265 -11.71 1.55 10.20
N GLY A 266 -10.93 0.82 9.39
CA GLY A 266 -11.47 -0.14 8.42
C GLY A 266 -11.84 0.45 7.07
N PHE A 267 -11.73 1.77 6.88
CA PHE A 267 -12.02 2.43 5.60
C PHE A 267 -10.76 3.01 4.97
N THR A 268 -10.70 2.95 3.63
CA THR A 268 -9.59 3.57 2.91
C THR A 268 -9.69 5.09 2.93
N TYR A 269 -8.53 5.76 3.06
CA TYR A 269 -8.44 7.21 2.95
C TYR A 269 -8.94 7.75 1.59
N ARG A 270 -9.00 6.93 0.54
CA ARG A 270 -9.51 7.32 -0.79
C ARG A 270 -11.00 7.61 -0.80
N ARG A 271 -11.75 6.92 0.05
CA ARG A 271 -13.19 7.10 0.21
C ARG A 271 -13.54 8.24 1.17
N LEU A 272 -12.56 8.68 1.97
CA LEU A 272 -12.71 9.79 2.90
C LEU A 272 -12.38 11.10 2.20
N ARG A 273 -13.40 11.91 1.99
CA ARG A 273 -13.25 13.26 1.42
C ARG A 273 -13.72 14.31 2.41
N MET A 274 -12.97 15.41 2.48
CA MET A 274 -13.43 16.60 3.16
C MET A 274 -14.40 17.34 2.26
N VAL A 275 -15.65 17.44 2.66
CA VAL A 275 -16.71 18.14 1.96
C VAL A 275 -17.24 19.26 2.85
N PRO A 276 -17.23 20.55 2.42
CA PRO A 276 -17.81 21.62 3.20
C PRO A 276 -19.34 21.58 3.11
N ILE A 277 -20.01 21.58 4.25
CA ILE A 277 -21.44 21.84 4.34
C ILE A 277 -21.64 23.13 5.14
N ALA A 278 -22.18 24.15 4.50
CA ALA A 278 -22.40 25.47 5.10
C ALA A 278 -21.16 26.00 5.85
N TYR A 279 -19.97 25.92 5.22
CA TYR A 279 -18.66 26.34 5.76
C TYR A 279 -18.04 25.41 6.82
N GLU A 280 -18.75 24.37 7.27
CA GLU A 280 -18.20 23.36 8.19
C GLU A 280 -17.57 22.21 7.42
N PRO A 281 -16.33 21.81 7.76
CA PRO A 281 -15.68 20.67 7.14
C PRO A 281 -16.27 19.35 7.68
N LEU A 282 -16.87 18.57 6.78
CA LEU A 282 -17.35 17.22 7.10
C LEU A 282 -16.52 16.17 6.37
N LEU A 283 -16.32 15.02 7.02
CA LEU A 283 -15.78 13.84 6.39
C LEU A 283 -16.92 13.09 5.69
N TYR A 284 -16.86 13.03 4.37
CA TYR A 284 -17.76 12.24 3.55
C TYR A 284 -17.10 10.92 3.18
N LEU A 285 -17.80 9.82 3.47
CA LEU A 285 -17.39 8.48 3.11
C LEU A 285 -18.11 8.06 1.83
N GLU A 286 -17.37 7.96 0.73
CA GLU A 286 -17.91 7.48 -0.54
C GLU A 286 -18.25 5.99 -0.44
N PRO A 287 -19.42 5.52 -0.96
CA PRO A 287 -19.68 4.10 -1.08
C PRO A 287 -18.65 3.42 -2.01
N PRO A 288 -18.36 2.11 -1.85
CA PRO A 288 -17.49 1.40 -2.76
C PRO A 288 -18.12 1.37 -4.15
N ASP A 289 -17.44 1.96 -5.13
CA ASP A 289 -17.90 2.00 -6.52
C ASP A 289 -16.96 1.15 -7.40
N HIS A 290 -17.41 -0.05 -7.72
CA HIS A 290 -16.74 -0.91 -8.70
C HIS A 290 -17.57 -0.93 -9.98
N SER A 291 -17.08 -0.30 -11.03
CA SER A 291 -17.81 -0.30 -12.29
C SER A 291 -18.00 -1.72 -12.82
N PRO A 292 -19.17 -2.07 -13.42
CA PRO A 292 -19.40 -3.38 -14.01
C PRO A 292 -18.33 -3.80 -15.03
N PHE A 293 -17.78 -2.82 -15.75
CA PHE A 293 -16.69 -3.04 -16.69
C PHE A 293 -15.39 -3.49 -15.99
N GLN A 294 -15.04 -2.90 -14.85
CA GLN A 294 -13.87 -3.33 -14.08
C GLN A 294 -14.03 -4.75 -13.53
N LEU A 295 -15.22 -5.09 -13.04
CA LEU A 295 -15.53 -6.45 -12.58
C LEU A 295 -15.47 -7.48 -13.74
N PHE A 296 -15.96 -7.12 -14.91
CA PHE A 296 -15.85 -7.94 -16.11
C PHE A 296 -14.38 -8.13 -16.52
N LEU A 297 -13.60 -7.04 -16.57
CA LEU A 297 -12.19 -7.11 -16.93
C LEU A 297 -11.39 -7.96 -15.93
N LYS A 298 -11.66 -7.82 -14.63
CA LYS A 298 -11.12 -8.67 -13.57
C LYS A 298 -11.38 -10.15 -13.88
N ARG A 299 -12.64 -10.49 -14.16
CA ARG A 299 -13.04 -11.87 -14.41
C ARG A 299 -12.40 -12.43 -15.68
N ALA A 300 -12.32 -11.62 -16.73
CA ALA A 300 -11.66 -12.00 -17.98
C ALA A 300 -10.16 -12.29 -17.74
N LEU A 301 -9.46 -11.42 -17.02
CA LEU A 301 -8.05 -11.65 -16.63
C LEU A 301 -7.88 -12.92 -15.81
N ASP A 302 -8.71 -13.14 -14.79
CA ASP A 302 -8.68 -14.35 -13.97
C ASP A 302 -8.81 -15.62 -14.82
N LEU A 303 -9.78 -15.63 -15.74
CA LEU A 303 -10.04 -16.79 -16.60
C LEU A 303 -8.90 -17.03 -17.60
N VAL A 304 -8.44 -15.98 -18.28
CA VAL A 304 -7.37 -16.08 -19.27
C VAL A 304 -6.08 -16.56 -18.63
N LEU A 305 -5.62 -15.89 -17.59
CA LEU A 305 -4.35 -16.22 -16.94
C LEU A 305 -4.40 -17.58 -16.24
N ALA A 306 -5.50 -17.90 -15.53
CA ALA A 306 -5.66 -19.22 -14.91
C ALA A 306 -5.66 -20.35 -15.94
N SER A 307 -6.31 -20.15 -17.10
CA SER A 307 -6.32 -21.13 -18.19
C SER A 307 -4.93 -21.34 -18.78
N ILE A 308 -4.20 -20.25 -19.07
CA ILE A 308 -2.84 -20.31 -19.61
C ILE A 308 -1.92 -21.07 -18.65
N VAL A 309 -1.91 -20.70 -17.36
CA VAL A 309 -1.06 -21.35 -16.36
C VAL A 309 -1.44 -22.82 -16.21
N LEU A 310 -2.73 -23.15 -16.15
CA LEU A 310 -3.19 -24.53 -16.01
C LEU A 310 -2.80 -25.40 -17.22
N VAL A 311 -2.86 -24.86 -18.43
CA VAL A 311 -2.44 -25.56 -19.66
C VAL A 311 -0.93 -25.81 -19.65
N ILE A 312 -0.12 -24.78 -19.31
CA ILE A 312 1.34 -24.90 -19.24
C ILE A 312 1.74 -25.93 -18.18
N PHE A 313 1.10 -25.92 -17.04
CA PHE A 313 1.43 -26.79 -15.91
C PHE A 313 0.62 -28.09 -15.85
N ALA A 314 -0.21 -28.41 -16.85
CA ALA A 314 -1.05 -29.61 -16.85
C ALA A 314 -0.24 -30.91 -16.70
N ILE A 315 0.83 -31.06 -17.50
CA ILE A 315 1.70 -32.25 -17.44
C ILE A 315 2.49 -32.28 -16.13
N PRO A 316 3.21 -31.21 -15.71
CA PRO A 316 3.85 -31.18 -14.39
C PRO A 316 2.87 -31.49 -13.25
N LEU A 317 1.68 -30.93 -13.25
CA LEU A 317 0.67 -31.18 -12.23
C LEU A 317 0.24 -32.66 -12.19
N ALA A 318 0.03 -33.30 -13.36
CA ALA A 318 -0.29 -34.71 -13.43
C ALA A 318 0.83 -35.58 -12.85
N ILE A 319 2.10 -35.29 -13.19
CA ILE A 319 3.26 -35.97 -12.62
C ILE A 319 3.31 -35.80 -11.10
N LEU A 320 3.13 -34.58 -10.59
CA LEU A 320 3.14 -34.30 -9.16
C LEU A 320 2.00 -35.04 -8.43
N MET A 321 0.81 -35.13 -9.02
CA MET A 321 -0.30 -35.90 -8.46
C MET A 321 0.05 -37.40 -8.34
N VAL A 322 0.71 -37.96 -9.32
CA VAL A 322 1.19 -39.36 -9.27
C VAL A 322 2.24 -39.53 -8.16
N LEU A 323 3.23 -38.65 -8.08
CA LEU A 323 4.28 -38.69 -7.05
C LEU A 323 3.71 -38.57 -5.63
N VAL A 324 2.76 -37.64 -5.41
CA VAL A 324 2.08 -37.49 -4.10
C VAL A 324 1.31 -38.77 -3.75
N ARG A 325 0.67 -39.42 -4.72
CA ARG A 325 -0.09 -40.64 -4.48
C ARG A 325 0.82 -41.84 -4.18
N LEU A 326 1.97 -41.94 -4.86
CA LEU A 326 2.94 -43.03 -4.67
C LEU A 326 3.64 -42.97 -3.32
N GLN A 327 3.66 -41.82 -2.66
CA GLN A 327 4.36 -41.63 -1.40
C GLN A 327 3.73 -42.40 -0.22
N ASP A 328 2.40 -42.43 -0.14
CA ASP A 328 1.66 -43.03 0.98
C ASP A 328 0.29 -43.60 0.60
N GLY A 329 0.00 -43.75 -0.70
CA GLY A 329 -1.25 -44.33 -1.22
C GLY A 329 -2.52 -43.48 -1.09
N GLY A 330 -2.45 -42.34 -0.40
CA GLY A 330 -3.60 -41.47 -0.19
C GLY A 330 -3.96 -40.59 -1.37
N PRO A 331 -5.04 -39.79 -1.30
CA PRO A 331 -5.49 -38.92 -2.38
C PRO A 331 -4.44 -37.83 -2.69
N ALA A 332 -4.15 -37.57 -3.97
CA ALA A 332 -3.20 -36.55 -4.38
C ALA A 332 -3.69 -35.12 -4.10
N ILE A 333 -4.99 -34.90 -4.24
CA ILE A 333 -5.66 -33.62 -4.00
C ILE A 333 -6.22 -33.59 -2.57
N PHE A 334 -5.82 -32.60 -1.82
CA PHE A 334 -6.41 -32.23 -0.54
C PHE A 334 -7.59 -31.31 -0.78
N LYS A 335 -8.71 -31.59 -0.10
CA LYS A 335 -9.95 -30.82 -0.17
C LYS A 335 -10.29 -30.32 1.21
N GLN A 336 -10.68 -29.06 1.34
CA GLN A 336 -11.09 -28.45 2.61
C GLN A 336 -12.09 -27.34 2.34
N ASP A 337 -13.12 -27.25 3.17
CA ASP A 337 -14.09 -26.18 3.04
C ASP A 337 -13.49 -24.88 3.58
N ARG A 338 -13.65 -23.82 2.80
CA ARG A 338 -13.20 -22.47 3.08
C ARG A 338 -14.31 -21.47 2.87
N VAL A 339 -14.20 -20.33 3.55
CA VAL A 339 -15.15 -19.22 3.39
C VAL A 339 -14.75 -18.43 2.13
N GLY A 340 -15.71 -18.28 1.24
CA GLY A 340 -15.63 -17.56 -0.03
C GLY A 340 -16.31 -16.20 0.01
N ARG A 341 -16.74 -15.73 -1.19
CA ARG A 341 -17.47 -14.48 -1.31
C ARG A 341 -18.85 -14.59 -0.63
N ASN A 342 -19.35 -13.49 -0.07
CA ASN A 342 -20.59 -13.36 0.69
C ASN A 342 -20.66 -14.28 1.93
N GLY A 343 -19.55 -14.91 2.34
CA GLY A 343 -19.54 -15.89 3.43
C GLY A 343 -19.90 -17.32 3.00
N ASP A 344 -20.14 -17.57 1.72
CA ASP A 344 -20.48 -18.89 1.20
C ASP A 344 -19.29 -19.86 1.32
N LEU A 345 -19.58 -21.12 1.66
CA LEU A 345 -18.54 -22.14 1.71
C LEU A 345 -18.26 -22.71 0.33
N PHE A 346 -16.98 -22.92 0.04
CA PHE A 346 -16.54 -23.61 -1.17
C PHE A 346 -15.45 -24.62 -0.86
N THR A 347 -15.31 -25.65 -1.71
CA THR A 347 -14.28 -26.66 -1.57
C THR A 347 -12.97 -26.16 -2.17
N PHE A 348 -12.03 -25.82 -1.31
CA PHE A 348 -10.68 -25.42 -1.65
C PHE A 348 -9.83 -26.61 -2.09
N LEU A 349 -9.10 -26.49 -3.19
CA LEU A 349 -8.28 -27.54 -3.78
C LEU A 349 -6.80 -27.24 -3.64
N LYS A 350 -6.01 -28.23 -3.17
CA LYS A 350 -4.56 -28.13 -3.05
C LYS A 350 -3.90 -29.49 -3.25
N LEU A 351 -2.64 -29.55 -3.73
CA LEU A 351 -1.90 -30.80 -3.65
C LEU A 351 -1.63 -31.13 -2.19
N ARG A 352 -1.76 -32.41 -1.84
CA ARG A 352 -1.50 -32.87 -0.49
C ARG A 352 0.01 -32.81 -0.19
N THR A 353 0.39 -32.01 0.79
CA THR A 353 1.77 -31.83 1.24
C THR A 353 2.04 -32.41 2.63
N MET A 354 1.01 -32.94 3.28
CA MET A 354 1.07 -33.53 4.61
C MET A 354 0.67 -35.02 4.58
N VAL A 355 1.03 -35.75 5.62
CA VAL A 355 0.63 -37.16 5.83
C VAL A 355 -0.89 -37.29 5.92
N VAL A 356 -1.43 -38.49 5.66
CA VAL A 356 -2.90 -38.74 5.60
C VAL A 356 -3.61 -38.40 6.90
N ASP A 357 -2.98 -38.62 8.04
CA ASP A 357 -3.50 -38.40 9.41
C ASP A 357 -3.17 -37.00 9.98
N ALA A 358 -2.76 -36.06 9.13
CA ALA A 358 -2.31 -34.71 9.54
C ALA A 358 -3.36 -33.92 10.33
N GLU A 359 -4.63 -34.06 10.01
CA GLU A 359 -5.71 -33.36 10.70
C GLU A 359 -5.87 -33.87 12.14
N ALA A 360 -5.81 -35.18 12.35
CA ALA A 360 -5.87 -35.78 13.69
C ALA A 360 -4.68 -35.31 14.56
N LYS A 361 -3.53 -35.06 13.97
CA LYS A 361 -2.33 -34.56 14.66
C LYS A 361 -2.32 -33.06 14.93
N ARG A 362 -3.29 -32.30 14.39
CA ARG A 362 -3.35 -30.84 14.54
C ARG A 362 -3.50 -30.39 16.00
N ALA A 363 -4.35 -31.04 16.75
CA ALA A 363 -4.62 -30.69 18.15
C ALA A 363 -3.37 -30.76 19.03
N ALA A 364 -2.50 -31.75 18.77
CA ALA A 364 -1.24 -31.93 19.51
C ALA A 364 -0.19 -30.85 19.22
N LEU A 365 -0.37 -30.08 18.13
CA LEU A 365 0.56 -29.04 17.69
C LEU A 365 0.06 -27.63 18.00
N ALA A 366 -1.03 -27.47 18.72
CA ALA A 366 -1.59 -26.15 19.04
C ALA A 366 -0.59 -25.22 19.77
N GLY A 367 0.31 -25.79 20.59
CA GLY A 367 1.34 -25.04 21.31
C GLY A 367 2.54 -24.59 20.46
N THR A 368 2.63 -24.99 19.19
CA THR A 368 3.73 -24.61 18.27
C THR A 368 3.34 -23.49 17.31
N ASN A 369 2.23 -22.81 17.57
CA ASN A 369 1.79 -21.70 16.70
C ASN A 369 2.70 -20.48 16.87
N GLU A 370 3.33 -20.06 15.76
CA GLU A 370 4.23 -18.90 15.69
C GLU A 370 3.47 -17.58 15.46
N ARG A 371 2.14 -17.63 15.26
CA ARG A 371 1.31 -16.45 15.01
C ARG A 371 0.41 -16.11 16.18
N ASN A 372 0.17 -14.83 16.31
CA ASN A 372 -0.84 -14.31 17.23
C ASN A 372 -2.22 -14.30 16.53
N GLY A 373 -3.27 -14.72 17.25
CA GLY A 373 -4.65 -14.73 16.74
C GLY A 373 -5.07 -16.05 16.07
N PRO A 374 -6.14 -16.05 15.24
CA PRO A 374 -6.80 -17.27 14.76
C PRO A 374 -6.00 -18.05 13.72
N LEU A 375 -4.97 -17.44 13.10
CA LEU A 375 -4.19 -18.08 12.06
C LEU A 375 -3.10 -19.00 12.66
N PHE A 376 -2.93 -20.18 12.07
CA PHE A 376 -1.90 -21.14 12.47
C PHE A 376 -0.73 -21.17 11.47
N LYS A 377 0.51 -21.04 12.00
CA LYS A 377 1.77 -21.24 11.25
C LYS A 377 2.77 -21.94 12.17
N ALA A 378 3.38 -23.01 11.70
CA ALA A 378 4.54 -23.64 12.31
C ALA A 378 5.61 -23.84 11.22
N THR A 379 6.81 -23.34 11.44
CA THR A 379 7.91 -23.41 10.45
C THR A 379 8.39 -24.84 10.26
N ASP A 380 8.55 -25.60 11.34
CA ASP A 380 8.93 -27.02 11.33
C ASP A 380 7.73 -27.92 11.68
N ASP A 381 6.74 -27.97 10.78
CA ASP A 381 5.57 -28.82 10.96
C ASP A 381 5.91 -30.29 10.63
N PRO A 382 5.93 -31.20 11.62
CA PRO A 382 6.30 -32.61 11.43
C PRO A 382 5.32 -33.40 10.54
N ARG A 383 4.16 -32.82 10.25
CA ARG A 383 3.16 -33.44 9.35
C ARG A 383 3.54 -33.29 7.89
N VAL A 384 4.46 -32.36 7.56
CA VAL A 384 4.86 -32.06 6.18
C VAL A 384 5.79 -33.13 5.66
N THR A 385 5.44 -33.75 4.54
CA THR A 385 6.26 -34.78 3.88
C THR A 385 7.50 -34.15 3.20
N ARG A 386 8.50 -34.95 2.85
CA ARG A 386 9.70 -34.47 2.12
C ARG A 386 9.34 -33.82 0.80
N LEU A 387 8.49 -34.48 0.00
CA LEU A 387 7.98 -33.92 -1.25
C LEU A 387 7.10 -32.68 -0.98
N GLY A 388 6.25 -32.72 0.05
CA GLY A 388 5.43 -31.61 0.49
C GLY A 388 6.22 -30.35 0.83
N ARG A 389 7.42 -30.47 1.39
CA ARG A 389 8.31 -29.35 1.68
C ARG A 389 8.77 -28.65 0.39
N ILE A 390 9.14 -29.43 -0.63
CA ILE A 390 9.52 -28.90 -1.95
C ILE A 390 8.33 -28.20 -2.61
N LEU A 391 7.16 -28.86 -2.59
CA LEU A 391 5.94 -28.30 -3.18
C LEU A 391 5.55 -26.95 -2.54
N ARG A 392 5.65 -26.83 -1.21
CA ARG A 392 5.38 -25.58 -0.48
C ARG A 392 6.41 -24.50 -0.77
N ALA A 393 7.69 -24.86 -0.85
CA ALA A 393 8.75 -23.91 -1.16
C ALA A 393 8.63 -23.30 -2.56
N THR A 394 8.07 -24.08 -3.51
CA THR A 394 7.85 -23.67 -4.89
C THR A 394 6.42 -23.20 -5.17
N SER A 395 5.52 -23.24 -4.17
CA SER A 395 4.09 -22.96 -4.30
C SER A 395 3.35 -23.81 -5.35
N LEU A 396 3.94 -24.90 -5.82
CA LEU A 396 3.32 -25.82 -6.80
C LEU A 396 2.13 -26.57 -6.21
N ASP A 397 2.05 -26.68 -4.89
CA ASP A 397 0.92 -27.27 -4.19
C ASP A 397 -0.37 -26.42 -4.33
N GLU A 398 -0.27 -25.18 -4.75
CA GLU A 398 -1.40 -24.27 -4.94
C GLU A 398 -1.99 -24.31 -6.36
N LEU A 399 -1.32 -24.96 -7.34
CA LEU A 399 -1.80 -25.04 -8.72
C LEU A 399 -3.26 -25.55 -8.85
N PRO A 400 -3.76 -26.53 -8.07
CA PRO A 400 -5.15 -26.95 -8.16
C PRO A 400 -6.18 -25.88 -7.84
N GLN A 401 -5.79 -24.79 -7.11
CA GLN A 401 -6.67 -23.66 -6.84
C GLN A 401 -7.07 -22.93 -8.15
N LEU A 402 -6.29 -23.02 -9.21
CA LEU A 402 -6.66 -22.45 -10.51
C LEU A 402 -7.98 -23.05 -11.03
N ILE A 403 -8.33 -24.29 -10.64
CA ILE A 403 -9.63 -24.88 -10.92
C ILE A 403 -10.73 -24.14 -10.15
N ASN A 404 -10.49 -23.73 -8.90
CA ASN A 404 -11.43 -22.90 -8.14
C ASN A 404 -11.59 -21.52 -8.81
N VAL A 405 -10.50 -20.95 -9.36
CA VAL A 405 -10.58 -19.71 -10.14
C VAL A 405 -11.47 -19.89 -11.37
N LEU A 406 -11.28 -20.95 -12.14
CA LEU A 406 -12.11 -21.21 -13.33
C LEU A 406 -13.58 -21.44 -12.98
N ARG A 407 -13.88 -22.10 -11.86
CA ARG A 407 -15.25 -22.30 -11.35
C ARG A 407 -15.92 -21.01 -10.88
N GLY A 408 -15.12 -20.02 -10.45
CA GLY A 408 -15.63 -18.76 -9.94
C GLY A 408 -15.69 -18.68 -8.40
N ASP A 409 -15.23 -19.73 -7.71
CA ASP A 409 -15.12 -19.75 -6.25
C ASP A 409 -14.03 -18.79 -5.77
N MET A 410 -12.95 -18.67 -6.57
CA MET A 410 -11.76 -17.86 -6.30
C MET A 410 -11.44 -16.89 -7.45
N SER A 411 -10.52 -16.00 -7.19
CA SER A 411 -9.81 -15.14 -8.12
C SER A 411 -8.30 -15.43 -8.07
N LEU A 412 -7.54 -14.98 -9.05
CA LEU A 412 -6.07 -15.03 -8.96
C LEU A 412 -5.57 -14.17 -7.80
N VAL A 413 -6.12 -12.97 -7.65
CA VAL A 413 -5.74 -12.02 -6.59
C VAL A 413 -6.95 -11.70 -5.72
N GLY A 414 -6.77 -11.80 -4.41
CA GLY A 414 -7.81 -11.54 -3.43
C GLY A 414 -7.35 -11.83 -2.00
N PRO A 415 -8.19 -11.61 -0.99
CA PRO A 415 -7.95 -12.04 0.39
C PRO A 415 -7.74 -13.56 0.46
N ARG A 416 -6.88 -14.02 1.36
CA ARG A 416 -6.68 -15.46 1.56
C ARG A 416 -7.99 -16.14 2.00
N PRO A 417 -8.42 -17.27 1.40
CA PRO A 417 -9.58 -18.01 1.88
C PRO A 417 -9.33 -18.56 3.28
N CYS A 418 -10.14 -18.15 4.27
CA CYS A 418 -10.02 -18.56 5.66
C CYS A 418 -10.81 -19.84 5.95
N LEU A 419 -10.45 -20.51 7.05
CA LEU A 419 -11.23 -21.61 7.60
C LEU A 419 -12.53 -21.08 8.21
N PRO A 420 -13.61 -21.86 8.24
CA PRO A 420 -14.81 -21.47 8.98
C PRO A 420 -14.54 -21.17 10.47
N THR A 421 -13.62 -21.91 11.08
CA THR A 421 -13.18 -21.68 12.47
C THR A 421 -12.42 -20.37 12.64
N GLU A 422 -11.57 -19.98 11.67
CA GLU A 422 -10.87 -18.70 11.67
C GLU A 422 -11.88 -17.56 11.49
N ALA A 423 -12.84 -17.74 10.57
CA ALA A 423 -13.89 -16.75 10.29
C ALA A 423 -14.77 -16.43 11.49
N ALA A 424 -15.05 -17.42 12.34
CA ALA A 424 -15.86 -17.24 13.54
C ALA A 424 -15.20 -16.33 14.61
N GLU A 425 -13.88 -16.15 14.53
CA GLU A 425 -13.11 -15.28 15.42
C GLU A 425 -12.90 -13.86 14.84
N PHE A 426 -13.36 -13.60 13.60
CA PHE A 426 -13.20 -12.30 12.96
C PHE A 426 -14.27 -11.32 13.44
N ASP A 427 -13.86 -10.06 13.59
CA ASP A 427 -14.78 -8.97 13.91
C ASP A 427 -15.58 -8.51 12.66
N ASP A 428 -16.64 -7.73 12.91
CA ASP A 428 -17.52 -7.22 11.84
C ASP A 428 -16.75 -6.43 10.77
N ALA A 429 -15.73 -5.67 11.17
CA ALA A 429 -14.93 -4.89 10.22
C ALA A 429 -14.13 -5.79 9.27
N LEU A 430 -13.63 -6.94 9.75
CA LEU A 430 -12.90 -7.88 8.89
C LEU A 430 -13.85 -8.68 7.98
N SER A 431 -15.14 -8.77 8.29
CA SER A 431 -16.14 -9.45 7.45
C SER A 431 -16.31 -8.78 6.07
N MET A 432 -15.95 -7.49 5.91
CA MET A 432 -15.89 -6.82 4.60
C MET A 432 -15.01 -7.56 3.57
N ARG A 433 -14.07 -8.37 4.02
CA ARG A 433 -13.24 -9.20 3.12
C ARG A 433 -14.03 -10.19 2.27
N TYR A 434 -15.25 -10.55 2.69
CA TYR A 434 -16.15 -11.44 1.96
C TYR A 434 -16.93 -10.75 0.83
N GLU A 435 -16.82 -9.44 0.66
CA GLU A 435 -17.41 -8.72 -0.47
C GLU A 435 -16.76 -9.09 -1.80
N VAL A 436 -15.51 -9.55 -1.77
CA VAL A 436 -14.74 -9.98 -2.94
C VAL A 436 -14.45 -11.48 -2.91
N ARG A 437 -14.10 -12.06 -4.08
CA ARG A 437 -13.63 -13.44 -4.13
C ARG A 437 -12.29 -13.60 -3.46
N PRO A 438 -12.04 -14.68 -2.70
CA PRO A 438 -10.72 -14.98 -2.17
C PRO A 438 -9.74 -15.26 -3.30
N GLY A 439 -8.45 -14.96 -3.07
CA GLY A 439 -7.40 -15.10 -4.07
C GLY A 439 -6.51 -16.31 -3.86
N VAL A 440 -5.86 -16.76 -4.96
CA VAL A 440 -4.72 -17.68 -4.91
C VAL A 440 -3.54 -16.94 -4.29
N THR A 441 -3.28 -15.70 -4.73
CA THR A 441 -2.37 -14.76 -4.09
C THR A 441 -3.13 -13.53 -3.59
N GLY A 442 -2.48 -12.69 -2.81
CA GLY A 442 -3.08 -11.46 -2.29
C GLY A 442 -2.06 -10.52 -1.69
N LEU A 443 -2.47 -9.29 -1.43
CA LEU A 443 -1.60 -8.23 -0.95
C LEU A 443 -0.86 -8.62 0.35
N TRP A 444 -1.56 -9.27 1.28
CA TRP A 444 -0.96 -9.79 2.50
C TRP A 444 0.15 -10.82 2.23
N GLN A 445 -0.05 -11.72 1.24
CA GLN A 445 0.92 -12.77 0.92
C GLN A 445 2.21 -12.20 0.34
N VAL A 446 2.14 -11.07 -0.34
CA VAL A 446 3.28 -10.40 -0.98
C VAL A 446 4.00 -9.47 -0.01
N GLU A 447 3.25 -8.67 0.78
CA GLU A 447 3.83 -7.61 1.61
C GLU A 447 4.17 -8.05 3.05
N ALA A 448 3.48 -9.08 3.58
CA ALA A 448 3.58 -9.43 5.00
C ALA A 448 3.48 -10.93 5.30
N ARG A 449 3.89 -11.80 4.37
CA ARG A 449 3.79 -13.27 4.52
C ARG A 449 4.44 -13.79 5.82
N ASP A 450 5.55 -13.20 6.22
CA ASP A 450 6.33 -13.61 7.39
C ASP A 450 6.01 -12.80 8.65
N ASN A 451 5.12 -11.82 8.57
CA ASN A 451 4.72 -11.04 9.74
C ASN A 451 3.82 -11.90 10.65
N PRO A 452 4.19 -12.15 11.93
CA PRO A 452 3.41 -12.97 12.84
C PRO A 452 2.15 -12.26 13.36
N VAL A 453 2.05 -10.93 13.20
CA VAL A 453 1.01 -10.12 13.81
C VAL A 453 -0.28 -10.17 12.98
N PHE A 454 -1.36 -10.69 13.57
CA PHE A 454 -2.68 -10.78 12.92
C PHE A 454 -3.22 -9.44 12.44
N ARG A 455 -2.91 -8.35 13.15
CA ARG A 455 -3.31 -6.97 12.76
C ARG A 455 -2.74 -6.56 11.39
N ALA A 456 -1.53 -6.99 11.05
CA ALA A 456 -0.94 -6.72 9.73
C ALA A 456 -1.74 -7.43 8.62
N TYR A 457 -2.06 -8.72 8.83
CA TYR A 457 -2.91 -9.50 7.95
C TYR A 457 -4.27 -8.82 7.71
N ARG A 458 -4.98 -8.44 8.79
CA ARG A 458 -6.25 -7.73 8.75
C ARG A 458 -6.17 -6.45 7.92
N ARG A 459 -5.14 -5.64 8.16
CA ARG A 459 -4.96 -4.35 7.48
C ARG A 459 -4.76 -4.51 5.97
N PHE A 460 -3.97 -5.50 5.53
CA PHE A 460 -3.71 -5.72 4.11
C PHE A 460 -4.93 -6.29 3.38
N ASP A 461 -5.69 -7.18 4.01
CA ASP A 461 -6.91 -7.71 3.41
C ASP A 461 -7.98 -6.61 3.25
N LEU A 462 -8.22 -5.81 4.29
CA LEU A 462 -9.16 -4.68 4.22
C LEU A 462 -8.69 -3.63 3.21
N PHE A 463 -7.38 -3.32 3.19
CA PHE A 463 -6.84 -2.40 2.20
C PHE A 463 -7.08 -2.89 0.77
N TYR A 464 -6.89 -4.17 0.49
CA TYR A 464 -7.14 -4.75 -0.83
C TYR A 464 -8.60 -4.59 -1.23
N VAL A 465 -9.55 -4.97 -0.36
CA VAL A 465 -10.98 -4.87 -0.64
C VAL A 465 -11.41 -3.44 -0.94
N GLU A 466 -10.95 -2.51 -0.12
CA GLU A 466 -11.29 -1.09 -0.22
C GLU A 466 -10.62 -0.37 -1.41
N ASN A 467 -9.44 -0.83 -1.85
CA ASN A 467 -8.65 -0.14 -2.89
C ASN A 467 -8.51 -0.96 -4.16
N TRP A 468 -9.29 -2.04 -4.29
CA TRP A 468 -9.17 -2.91 -5.43
C TRP A 468 -9.30 -2.18 -6.77
N THR A 469 -8.38 -2.47 -7.66
CA THR A 469 -8.38 -2.08 -9.08
C THR A 469 -7.69 -3.18 -9.88
N VAL A 470 -7.99 -3.29 -11.17
CA VAL A 470 -7.26 -4.21 -12.08
C VAL A 470 -5.76 -3.93 -12.08
N GLY A 471 -5.36 -2.65 -11.97
CA GLY A 471 -3.96 -2.26 -11.86
C GLY A 471 -3.29 -2.78 -10.58
N LEU A 472 -4.00 -2.79 -9.45
CA LEU A 472 -3.51 -3.37 -8.19
C LEU A 472 -3.29 -4.88 -8.33
N ASP A 473 -4.20 -5.58 -8.99
CA ASP A 473 -4.05 -7.02 -9.25
C ASP A 473 -2.81 -7.33 -10.07
N LEU A 474 -2.59 -6.58 -11.16
CA LEU A 474 -1.40 -6.75 -11.99
C LEU A 474 -0.11 -6.53 -11.19
N VAL A 475 -0.09 -5.54 -10.32
CA VAL A 475 1.04 -5.28 -9.42
C VAL A 475 1.28 -6.44 -8.47
N ILE A 476 0.23 -6.97 -7.81
CA ILE A 476 0.34 -8.11 -6.89
C ILE A 476 0.82 -9.38 -7.60
N LEU A 477 0.44 -9.58 -8.88
CA LEU A 477 0.88 -10.72 -9.67
C LEU A 477 2.35 -10.64 -10.09
N VAL A 478 2.93 -9.44 -10.16
CA VAL A 478 4.34 -9.21 -10.55
C VAL A 478 5.27 -9.24 -9.33
N LEU A 479 4.79 -8.85 -8.15
CA LEU A 479 5.55 -8.90 -6.89
C LEU A 479 5.65 -10.32 -6.36
#